data_19fa5c686cfaa758b1b2e6288aaecf27
#
_entry.id   19fa5c686cfaa758b1b2e6288aaecf27
#
_cell.length_a   1.000
_cell.length_b   1.000
_cell.length_c   1.000
_cell.angle_alpha   90.00
_cell.angle_beta   90.00
_cell.angle_gamma   90.00
#
_symmetry.space_group_name_H-M   'P 1'
#
loop_
_entity.id
_entity.type
_entity.pdbx_description
1 polymer ?
#
loop_
_entity_poly.entity_id
_entity_poly.type
_entity_poly.pdbx_seq_one_letter_code
_entity_poly.pdbx_strand_id
1 'polypeptide(L)'
;MKKLITALCLLGSLSFTAMAGASQPDEQLAADIAQLQHDWAKTNYHTVKSAQESAFEALAERAHRLSEQHANAPEALIWEAIILSGYAKAKGGLGALKQAEKARDLLLTAEKLNPKAL
;
A
#
# COMPACT_ATOMS: atom_id res chain seq x y z
N MET A 1 41.40 55.86 23.49
CA MET A 1 40.04 55.43 23.37
C MET A 1 40.00 54.08 22.67
N LYS A 2 39.74 53.12 23.45
CA LYS A 2 39.62 51.75 22.89
C LYS A 2 38.19 51.47 22.49
N LYS A 3 37.97 51.22 21.25
CA LYS A 3 36.73 50.80 20.79
C LYS A 3 36.78 49.29 20.72
N LEU A 4 36.12 48.63 21.64
CA LEU A 4 35.92 47.25 21.58
C LEU A 4 34.81 46.96 20.55
N ILE A 5 35.22 46.55 19.40
CA ILE A 5 34.29 46.01 18.43
C ILE A 5 34.09 44.56 18.83
N THR A 6 33.07 44.36 19.60
CA THR A 6 32.62 43.02 19.82
C THR A 6 31.97 42.57 18.51
N ALA A 7 32.74 41.89 17.73
CA ALA A 7 32.17 41.15 16.63
C ALA A 7 31.31 40.05 17.26
N LEU A 8 30.04 40.31 17.35
CA LEU A 8 29.06 39.32 17.69
C LEU A 8 28.92 38.40 16.49
N CYS A 9 29.73 37.36 16.48
CA CYS A 9 29.50 36.24 15.60
C CYS A 9 28.22 35.58 16.05
N LEU A 10 27.12 36.04 15.50
CA LEU A 10 25.90 35.26 15.46
C LEU A 10 26.16 34.07 14.57
N LEU A 11 26.74 33.05 15.16
CA LEU A 11 26.64 31.70 14.63
C LEU A 11 25.18 31.32 14.77
N GLY A 12 24.41 31.67 13.76
CA GLY A 12 23.14 31.06 13.53
C GLY A 12 23.44 29.61 13.25
N SER A 13 23.41 28.79 14.28
CA SER A 13 23.29 27.37 14.12
C SER A 13 21.93 27.13 13.44
N LEU A 14 21.96 27.09 12.11
CA LEU A 14 20.90 26.42 11.39
C LEU A 14 20.93 24.97 11.89
N SER A 15 20.12 24.70 12.88
CA SER A 15 19.78 23.34 13.21
C SER A 15 18.99 22.80 12.03
N PHE A 16 19.72 22.29 11.08
CA PHE A 16 19.13 21.43 10.06
C PHE A 16 18.71 20.17 10.78
N THR A 17 17.51 20.20 11.31
CA THR A 17 16.86 18.96 11.73
C THR A 17 16.56 18.22 10.44
N ALA A 18 17.54 17.47 10.01
CA ALA A 18 17.27 16.47 8.99
C ALA A 18 16.21 15.54 9.56
N MET A 19 15.01 15.65 9.06
CA MET A 19 13.98 14.65 9.30
C MET A 19 14.37 13.41 8.49
N ALA A 20 15.51 12.83 8.87
CA ALA A 20 15.92 11.55 8.32
C ALA A 20 14.96 10.50 8.86
N GLY A 21 14.08 9.96 8.00
CA GLY A 21 13.23 8.83 8.31
C GLY A 21 11.72 9.07 8.22
N ALA A 22 11.23 10.28 7.90
CA ALA A 22 9.84 10.44 7.54
C ALA A 22 9.67 10.07 6.08
N SER A 23 9.32 8.80 5.80
CA SER A 23 8.87 8.41 4.46
C SER A 23 7.63 9.23 4.10
N GLN A 24 7.60 9.76 2.89
CA GLN A 24 6.41 10.41 2.35
C GLN A 24 5.27 9.40 2.32
N PRO A 25 4.00 9.80 2.56
CA PRO A 25 2.86 8.88 2.49
C PRO A 25 2.81 8.08 1.19
N ASP A 26 3.18 8.68 0.06
CA ASP A 26 3.19 8.03 -1.25
C ASP A 26 4.31 6.98 -1.36
N GLU A 27 5.47 7.24 -0.75
CA GLU A 27 6.57 6.27 -0.70
C GLU A 27 6.21 5.07 0.17
N GLN A 28 5.53 5.29 1.28
CA GLN A 28 5.05 4.22 2.15
C GLN A 28 4.01 3.37 1.43
N LEU A 29 3.06 3.99 0.74
CA LEU A 29 2.07 3.28 -0.07
C LEU A 29 2.75 2.43 -1.15
N ALA A 30 3.71 2.98 -1.87
CA ALA A 30 4.45 2.26 -2.91
C ALA A 30 5.20 1.06 -2.34
N ALA A 31 5.83 1.20 -1.17
CA ALA A 31 6.52 0.12 -0.49
C ALA A 31 5.54 -0.98 -0.03
N ASP A 32 4.41 -0.60 0.52
CA ASP A 32 3.38 -1.54 0.98
C ASP A 32 2.76 -2.30 -0.19
N ILE A 33 2.52 -1.62 -1.31
CA ILE A 33 2.04 -2.26 -2.54
C ILE A 33 3.08 -3.24 -3.09
N ALA A 34 4.35 -2.85 -3.13
CA ALA A 34 5.43 -3.73 -3.57
C ALA A 34 5.49 -5.02 -2.71
N GLN A 35 5.28 -4.90 -1.42
CA GLN A 35 5.23 -6.06 -0.52
C GLN A 35 4.01 -6.94 -0.81
N LEU A 36 2.85 -6.35 -1.05
CA LEU A 36 1.64 -7.10 -1.46
C LEU A 36 1.86 -7.84 -2.77
N GLN A 37 2.50 -7.20 -3.75
CA GLN A 37 2.83 -7.80 -5.04
C GLN A 37 3.74 -9.01 -4.88
N HIS A 38 4.77 -8.88 -4.06
CA HIS A 38 5.70 -9.96 -3.76
C HIS A 38 4.99 -11.14 -3.09
N ASP A 39 4.20 -10.87 -2.07
CA ASP A 39 3.46 -11.89 -1.33
C ASP A 39 2.35 -12.53 -2.16
N TRP A 40 1.71 -11.76 -3.03
CA TRP A 40 0.76 -12.28 -4.00
C TRP A 40 1.42 -13.27 -4.96
N ALA A 41 2.57 -12.92 -5.53
CA ALA A 41 3.31 -13.81 -6.43
C ALA A 41 3.73 -15.09 -5.72
N LYS A 42 4.23 -14.98 -4.50
CA LYS A 42 4.60 -16.13 -3.66
C LYS A 42 3.38 -17.04 -3.40
N THR A 43 2.25 -16.46 -3.05
CA THR A 43 1.02 -17.20 -2.77
C THR A 43 0.51 -17.89 -4.04
N ASN A 44 0.54 -17.18 -5.17
CA ASN A 44 0.00 -17.68 -6.43
C ASN A 44 0.87 -18.77 -7.06
N TYR A 45 2.20 -18.64 -6.98
CA TYR A 45 3.14 -19.51 -7.70
C TYR A 45 3.91 -20.49 -6.83
N HIS A 46 4.12 -20.18 -5.57
CA HIS A 46 5.00 -20.94 -4.69
C HIS A 46 4.31 -21.54 -3.46
N THR A 47 3.01 -21.39 -3.34
CA THR A 47 2.23 -21.96 -2.24
C THR A 47 1.49 -23.18 -2.73
N VAL A 48 1.60 -24.29 -2.01
CA VAL A 48 0.89 -25.51 -2.33
C VAL A 48 -0.62 -25.27 -2.34
N LYS A 49 -1.32 -25.94 -3.24
CA LYS A 49 -2.75 -25.68 -3.48
C LYS A 49 -3.61 -25.78 -2.21
N SER A 50 -3.33 -26.72 -1.34
CA SER A 50 -4.06 -26.91 -0.08
C SER A 50 -3.91 -25.76 0.92
N ALA A 51 -2.86 -24.92 0.78
CA ALA A 51 -2.59 -23.77 1.63
C ALA A 51 -2.94 -22.42 0.98
N GLN A 52 -3.32 -22.42 -0.29
CA GLN A 52 -3.57 -21.18 -1.04
C GLN A 52 -4.79 -20.41 -0.51
N GLU A 53 -5.88 -21.07 -0.17
CA GLU A 53 -7.08 -20.37 0.33
C GLU A 53 -6.76 -19.55 1.57
N SER A 54 -6.16 -20.15 2.56
CA SER A 54 -5.75 -19.52 3.82
C SER A 54 -4.75 -18.39 3.58
N ALA A 55 -3.77 -18.61 2.69
CA ALA A 55 -2.76 -17.61 2.37
C ALA A 55 -3.36 -16.39 1.65
N PHE A 56 -4.27 -16.60 0.70
CA PHE A 56 -4.99 -15.53 0.04
C PHE A 56 -5.93 -14.79 0.97
N GLU A 57 -6.59 -15.49 1.90
CA GLU A 57 -7.44 -14.84 2.91
C GLU A 57 -6.64 -13.85 3.76
N ALA A 58 -5.52 -14.27 4.29
CA ALA A 58 -4.64 -13.42 5.09
C ALA A 58 -4.11 -12.22 4.26
N LEU A 59 -3.76 -12.47 3.02
CA LEU A 59 -3.28 -11.42 2.12
C LEU A 59 -4.39 -10.43 1.76
N ALA A 60 -5.62 -10.91 1.55
CA ALA A 60 -6.79 -10.06 1.30
C ALA A 60 -7.11 -9.14 2.49
N GLU A 61 -6.97 -9.62 3.71
CA GLU A 61 -7.14 -8.79 4.91
C GLU A 61 -6.08 -7.68 4.99
N ARG A 62 -4.84 -7.99 4.65
CA ARG A 62 -3.76 -6.99 4.61
C ARG A 62 -4.03 -5.94 3.53
N ALA A 63 -4.44 -6.37 2.35
CA ALA A 63 -4.78 -5.48 1.25
C ALA A 63 -5.97 -4.59 1.60
N HIS A 64 -6.96 -5.11 2.28
CA HIS A 64 -8.11 -4.35 2.74
C HIS A 64 -7.71 -3.25 3.72
N ARG A 65 -6.89 -3.57 4.71
CA ARG A 65 -6.38 -2.57 5.65
C ARG A 65 -5.59 -1.46 4.94
N LEU A 66 -4.80 -1.81 3.94
CA LEU A 66 -4.07 -0.84 3.16
C LEU A 66 -5.01 0.07 2.37
N SER A 67 -6.04 -0.48 1.76
CA SER A 67 -7.08 0.28 1.04
C SER A 67 -7.84 1.23 1.97
N GLU A 68 -8.13 0.82 3.19
CA GLU A 68 -8.78 1.70 4.18
C GLU A 68 -7.88 2.86 4.60
N GLN A 69 -6.59 2.61 4.75
CA GLN A 69 -5.61 3.65 5.07
C GLN A 69 -5.37 4.63 3.92
N HIS A 70 -5.60 4.20 2.69
CA HIS A 70 -5.37 4.95 1.45
C HIS A 70 -6.59 4.90 0.53
N ALA A 71 -7.76 5.28 1.07
CA ALA A 71 -9.05 5.13 0.39
C ALA A 71 -9.16 5.88 -0.96
N ASN A 72 -8.33 6.91 -1.17
CA ASN A 72 -8.30 7.69 -2.40
C ASN A 72 -7.17 7.25 -3.36
N ALA A 73 -6.46 6.17 -3.05
CA ALA A 73 -5.39 5.65 -3.87
C ALA A 73 -5.91 4.49 -4.74
N PRO A 74 -6.10 4.69 -6.05
CA PRO A 74 -6.59 3.62 -6.93
C PRO A 74 -5.71 2.39 -6.90
N GLU A 75 -4.40 2.54 -6.76
CA GLU A 75 -3.45 1.43 -6.71
C GLU A 75 -3.73 0.45 -5.56
N ALA A 76 -4.09 0.97 -4.39
CA ALA A 76 -4.43 0.14 -3.24
C ALA A 76 -5.70 -0.68 -3.49
N LEU A 77 -6.71 -0.07 -4.08
CA LEU A 77 -7.98 -0.71 -4.43
C LEU A 77 -7.79 -1.77 -5.52
N ILE A 78 -6.96 -1.48 -6.51
CA ILE A 78 -6.67 -2.40 -7.62
C ILE A 78 -5.97 -3.66 -7.09
N TRP A 79 -4.97 -3.49 -6.23
CA TRP A 79 -4.25 -4.65 -5.66
C TRP A 79 -5.12 -5.46 -4.70
N GLU A 80 -5.99 -4.82 -3.93
CA GLU A 80 -7.00 -5.55 -3.16
C GLU A 80 -7.90 -6.39 -4.07
N ALA A 81 -8.35 -5.82 -5.19
CA ALA A 81 -9.17 -6.54 -6.16
C ALA A 81 -8.45 -7.73 -6.80
N ILE A 82 -7.17 -7.57 -7.15
CA ILE A 82 -6.34 -8.64 -7.70
C ILE A 82 -6.21 -9.79 -6.69
N ILE A 83 -5.95 -9.46 -5.44
CA ILE A 83 -5.80 -10.42 -4.36
C ILE A 83 -7.12 -11.13 -4.06
N LEU A 84 -8.24 -10.41 -4.02
CA LEU A 84 -9.58 -10.99 -3.86
C LEU A 84 -9.93 -11.93 -5.00
N SER A 85 -9.50 -11.64 -6.22
CA SER A 85 -9.70 -12.52 -7.37
C SER A 85 -8.93 -13.84 -7.20
N GLY A 86 -7.71 -13.77 -6.68
CA GLY A 86 -6.93 -14.96 -6.33
C GLY A 86 -7.58 -15.77 -5.19
N TYR A 87 -8.09 -15.07 -4.19
CA TYR A 87 -8.82 -15.69 -3.09
C TYR A 87 -10.11 -16.38 -3.58
N ALA A 88 -10.86 -15.71 -4.44
CA ALA A 88 -12.06 -16.30 -5.06
C ALA A 88 -11.74 -17.59 -5.79
N LYS A 89 -10.68 -17.61 -6.58
CA LYS A 89 -10.22 -18.79 -7.31
C LYS A 89 -9.83 -19.93 -6.36
N ALA A 90 -9.10 -19.62 -5.30
CA ALA A 90 -8.66 -20.63 -4.32
C ALA A 90 -9.83 -21.20 -3.51
N LYS A 91 -10.77 -20.35 -3.13
CA LYS A 91 -11.94 -20.72 -2.35
C LYS A 91 -12.93 -21.58 -3.14
N GLY A 92 -13.25 -21.16 -4.34
CA GLY A 92 -14.25 -21.84 -5.18
C GLY A 92 -15.69 -21.75 -4.67
N GLY A 93 -16.61 -22.33 -5.42
CA GLY A 93 -18.02 -22.42 -5.05
C GLY A 93 -18.72 -21.06 -4.92
N LEU A 94 -19.77 -21.01 -4.12
CA LEU A 94 -20.55 -19.78 -3.89
C LEU A 94 -19.76 -18.68 -3.20
N GLY A 95 -18.81 -19.05 -2.36
CA GLY A 95 -17.91 -18.10 -1.71
C GLY A 95 -17.03 -17.33 -2.68
N ALA A 96 -16.67 -17.95 -3.81
CA ALA A 96 -15.91 -17.29 -4.86
C ALA A 96 -16.67 -16.13 -5.49
N LEU A 97 -17.95 -16.30 -5.71
CA LEU A 97 -18.80 -15.24 -6.30
C LEU A 97 -18.79 -13.97 -5.44
N LYS A 98 -18.95 -14.12 -4.14
CA LYS A 98 -18.93 -13.00 -3.20
C LYS A 98 -17.59 -12.23 -3.26
N GLN A 99 -16.48 -12.95 -3.33
CA GLN A 99 -15.16 -12.30 -3.42
C GLN A 99 -14.95 -11.62 -4.79
N ALA A 100 -15.43 -12.24 -5.85
CA ALA A 100 -15.38 -11.65 -7.19
C ALA A 100 -16.23 -10.37 -7.30
N GLU A 101 -17.38 -10.33 -6.67
CA GLU A 101 -18.23 -9.13 -6.61
C GLU A 101 -17.55 -7.99 -5.85
N LYS A 102 -16.90 -8.29 -4.73
CA LYS A 102 -16.10 -7.29 -4.00
C LYS A 102 -14.95 -6.75 -4.86
N ALA A 103 -14.25 -7.63 -5.57
CA ALA A 103 -13.17 -7.23 -6.48
C ALA A 103 -13.68 -6.29 -7.58
N ARG A 104 -14.81 -6.61 -8.17
CA ARG A 104 -15.45 -5.75 -9.16
C ARG A 104 -15.79 -4.37 -8.60
N ASP A 105 -16.38 -4.30 -7.42
CA ASP A 105 -16.77 -3.03 -6.80
C ASP A 105 -15.55 -2.16 -6.50
N LEU A 106 -14.45 -2.75 -6.06
CA LEU A 106 -13.17 -2.05 -5.85
C LEU A 106 -12.62 -1.49 -7.16
N LEU A 107 -12.65 -2.26 -8.24
CA LEU A 107 -12.20 -1.82 -9.55
C LEU A 107 -13.05 -0.68 -10.09
N LEU A 108 -14.36 -0.72 -9.90
CA LEU A 108 -15.26 0.37 -10.28
C LEU A 108 -14.97 1.66 -9.49
N THR A 109 -14.68 1.53 -8.21
CA THR A 109 -14.26 2.67 -7.38
C THR A 109 -12.91 3.22 -7.84
N ALA A 110 -11.94 2.36 -8.12
CA ALA A 110 -10.63 2.76 -8.63
C ALA A 110 -10.75 3.50 -9.97
N GLU A 111 -11.61 3.02 -10.86
CA GLU A 111 -11.87 3.66 -12.15
C GLU A 111 -12.45 5.07 -11.98
N LYS A 112 -13.36 5.26 -11.03
CA LYS A 112 -13.91 6.59 -10.72
C LYS A 112 -12.85 7.54 -10.16
N LEU A 113 -11.91 7.03 -9.37
CA LEU A 113 -10.83 7.83 -8.81
C LEU A 113 -9.80 8.21 -9.87
N ASN A 114 -9.46 7.31 -10.75
CA ASN A 114 -8.55 7.53 -11.86
C ASN A 114 -8.82 6.57 -13.03
N PRO A 115 -9.55 7.01 -14.06
CA PRO A 115 -9.85 6.17 -15.23
C PRO A 115 -8.62 5.63 -15.96
N LYS A 116 -7.47 6.28 -15.79
CA LYS A 116 -6.20 5.88 -16.43
C LYS A 116 -5.41 4.85 -15.64
N ALA A 117 -5.84 4.55 -14.41
CA ALA A 117 -5.14 3.58 -13.55
C ALA A 117 -5.43 2.12 -13.94
N LEU A 118 -6.46 1.88 -14.74
CA LEU A 118 -6.88 0.53 -15.18
C LEU A 118 -6.44 0.21 -16.60
#